data_69ee872e6f75fe7521d6a5d947240de6
#
_entry.id   69ee872e6f75fe7521d6a5d947240de6
#
_cell.length_a   1.000
_cell.length_b   1.000
_cell.length_c   1.000
_cell.angle_alpha   90.00
_cell.angle_beta   90.00
_cell.angle_gamma   90.00
#
_symmetry.space_group_name_H-M   'P 1'
#
loop_
_entity.id
_entity.type
_entity.pdbx_description
1 polymer ?
#
loop_
_entity_poly.entity_id
_entity_poly.type
_entity_poly.pdbx_seq_one_letter_code
_entity_poly.pdbx_strand_id
1 'polypeptide(L)'
;MKRWMSVIMLVISIVMLSACGGKATTDSGMKLVEKDKFVYAASGEFKPFSVVTGDDGTMTGFDIEVAEAVAKELGLEPVQKKFKFSGIVEGVNSGRFDAAVASHTITDERLEKVDFSTPYYYSGPQIFVRPDSSVETLADLEGKEIAVSKGSTYADTAGEVTDNIPKYDSDVVALEALNKGKHDAVITDFITGKEAIASGLEIEAKELIGRSEQAIAIGKDNDVLLEEVNKALEKLREDGTLKEISEKYFNTDITTDPDKE
;
A
#
# COMPACT_ATOMS: atom_id res chain seq x y z
N MET A 1 -76.60 13.32 -18.56
CA MET A 1 -76.93 12.70 -17.29
C MET A 1 -75.75 12.00 -16.74
N LYS A 2 -75.25 12.49 -15.60
CA LYS A 2 -74.40 11.91 -14.55
C LYS A 2 -73.19 11.11 -15.02
N ARG A 3 -71.95 11.75 -15.08
CA ARG A 3 -71.03 11.92 -13.94
C ARG A 3 -70.78 10.62 -13.19
N TRP A 4 -69.81 9.87 -13.69
CA TRP A 4 -68.96 9.05 -12.84
C TRP A 4 -67.50 9.27 -13.29
N MET A 5 -66.86 10.25 -12.67
CA MET A 5 -65.42 10.42 -12.72
C MET A 5 -64.85 9.46 -11.70
N SER A 6 -64.32 8.35 -12.20
CA SER A 6 -63.55 7.45 -11.40
C SER A 6 -62.25 8.14 -11.03
N VAL A 7 -62.10 8.39 -9.75
CA VAL A 7 -60.81 8.82 -9.15
C VAL A 7 -59.87 7.63 -9.24
N ILE A 8 -59.04 7.59 -10.28
CA ILE A 8 -57.89 6.76 -10.33
C ILE A 8 -56.84 7.40 -9.42
N MET A 9 -56.80 6.91 -8.18
CA MET A 9 -55.78 7.25 -7.20
C MET A 9 -54.47 6.64 -7.67
N LEU A 10 -53.68 7.45 -8.34
CA LEU A 10 -52.31 7.12 -8.76
C LEU A 10 -51.48 7.00 -7.49
N VAL A 11 -51.34 5.78 -6.99
CA VAL A 11 -50.34 5.44 -5.96
C VAL A 11 -48.98 5.49 -6.65
N ILE A 12 -48.42 6.70 -6.70
CA ILE A 12 -46.99 6.88 -7.02
C ILE A 12 -46.23 6.35 -5.80
N SER A 13 -45.84 5.10 -5.90
CA SER A 13 -44.78 4.54 -5.02
C SER A 13 -43.53 5.36 -5.28
N ILE A 14 -43.30 6.37 -4.46
CA ILE A 14 -42.03 7.06 -4.37
C ILE A 14 -41.03 6.01 -3.81
N VAL A 15 -40.35 5.29 -4.70
CA VAL A 15 -39.13 4.61 -4.36
C VAL A 15 -38.13 5.74 -4.09
N MET A 16 -38.05 6.11 -2.83
CA MET A 16 -36.95 6.92 -2.35
C MET A 16 -35.66 6.12 -2.60
N LEU A 17 -34.98 6.38 -3.72
CA LEU A 17 -33.59 6.04 -3.85
C LEU A 17 -32.86 6.86 -2.77
N SER A 18 -32.67 6.23 -1.63
CA SER A 18 -31.70 6.69 -0.65
C SER A 18 -30.31 6.51 -1.27
N ALA A 19 -29.92 7.46 -2.12
CA ALA A 19 -28.54 7.64 -2.53
C ALA A 19 -27.79 8.38 -1.41
N CYS A 20 -27.85 7.81 -0.19
CA CYS A 20 -26.84 8.09 0.82
C CYS A 20 -25.69 7.14 0.50
N GLY A 21 -24.50 7.69 0.21
CA GLY A 21 -23.26 6.96 0.02
C GLY A 21 -22.78 6.29 1.30
N GLY A 22 -23.58 5.37 1.83
CA GLY A 22 -23.22 4.52 2.96
C GLY A 22 -22.55 3.23 2.43
N LYS A 23 -21.50 2.77 3.12
CA LYS A 23 -20.87 1.48 2.84
C LYS A 23 -21.92 0.36 2.87
N ALA A 24 -21.79 -0.61 1.97
CA ALA A 24 -22.60 -1.82 2.00
C ALA A 24 -22.13 -2.69 3.18
N THR A 25 -23.08 -3.16 4.01
CA THR A 25 -22.75 -4.08 5.10
C THR A 25 -23.06 -5.51 4.65
N THR A 26 -22.09 -6.42 4.80
CA THR A 26 -22.27 -7.85 4.53
C THR A 26 -23.03 -8.53 5.66
N ASP A 27 -23.50 -9.76 5.43
CA ASP A 27 -24.15 -10.58 6.47
C ASP A 27 -23.21 -10.87 7.65
N SER A 28 -21.89 -10.91 7.41
CA SER A 28 -20.84 -11.03 8.43
C SER A 28 -20.56 -9.74 9.20
N GLY A 29 -21.10 -8.60 8.75
CA GLY A 29 -20.91 -7.28 9.39
C GLY A 29 -19.79 -6.43 8.83
N MET A 30 -19.04 -6.89 7.82
CA MET A 30 -18.01 -6.07 7.14
C MET A 30 -18.69 -4.89 6.41
N LYS A 31 -18.12 -3.70 6.55
CA LYS A 31 -18.57 -2.50 5.84
C LYS A 31 -17.72 -2.32 4.59
N LEU A 32 -18.31 -2.54 3.41
CA LEU A 32 -17.60 -2.49 2.12
C LEU A 32 -18.02 -1.29 1.29
N VAL A 33 -17.09 -0.73 0.52
CA VAL A 33 -17.34 0.36 -0.44
C VAL A 33 -18.30 -0.10 -1.54
N GLU A 34 -18.09 -1.31 -2.06
CA GLU A 34 -18.95 -1.97 -3.01
C GLU A 34 -19.37 -3.33 -2.45
N LYS A 35 -20.67 -3.68 -2.60
CA LYS A 35 -21.20 -4.95 -2.08
C LYS A 35 -20.44 -6.14 -2.71
N ASP A 36 -20.08 -7.12 -1.88
CA ASP A 36 -19.40 -8.37 -2.25
C ASP A 36 -18.03 -8.17 -2.92
N LYS A 37 -17.41 -6.97 -2.78
CA LYS A 37 -16.11 -6.64 -3.34
C LYS A 37 -15.14 -6.15 -2.27
N PHE A 38 -13.88 -6.48 -2.44
CA PHE A 38 -12.76 -5.94 -1.69
C PHE A 38 -12.06 -4.88 -2.53
N VAL A 39 -12.44 -3.61 -2.32
CA VAL A 39 -11.88 -2.47 -3.05
C VAL A 39 -10.61 -2.00 -2.36
N TYR A 40 -9.47 -2.33 -2.91
CA TYR A 40 -8.18 -1.97 -2.33
C TYR A 40 -7.38 -1.01 -3.22
N ALA A 41 -6.55 -0.18 -2.59
CA ALA A 41 -5.67 0.76 -3.27
C ALA A 41 -4.21 0.31 -3.21
N ALA A 42 -3.49 0.51 -4.32
CA ALA A 42 -2.05 0.39 -4.45
C ALA A 42 -1.49 1.51 -5.34
N SER A 43 -0.17 1.76 -5.28
CA SER A 43 0.43 2.87 -6.02
C SER A 43 0.55 2.61 -7.51
N GLY A 44 0.86 1.39 -7.90
CA GLY A 44 1.16 1.01 -9.30
C GLY A 44 2.50 1.58 -9.80
N GLU A 45 3.32 2.12 -8.92
CA GLU A 45 4.60 2.79 -9.21
C GLU A 45 5.71 2.35 -8.26
N PHE A 46 5.54 1.19 -7.61
CA PHE A 46 6.45 0.64 -6.60
C PHE A 46 6.84 -0.81 -6.97
N LYS A 47 7.81 -0.96 -7.87
CA LYS A 47 8.32 -2.27 -8.33
C LYS A 47 9.20 -2.91 -7.25
N PRO A 48 9.06 -4.23 -6.96
CA PRO A 48 8.16 -5.21 -7.59
C PRO A 48 6.83 -5.41 -6.85
N PHE A 49 6.45 -4.53 -5.94
CA PHE A 49 5.25 -4.64 -5.08
C PHE A 49 3.95 -4.32 -5.82
N SER A 50 3.89 -3.19 -6.54
CA SER A 50 2.76 -2.84 -7.38
C SER A 50 3.21 -2.06 -8.62
N VAL A 51 2.91 -2.60 -9.81
CA VAL A 51 3.31 -2.03 -11.12
C VAL A 51 2.15 -2.07 -12.08
N VAL A 52 1.88 -0.97 -12.78
CA VAL A 52 0.92 -0.96 -13.89
C VAL A 52 1.53 -1.70 -15.07
N THR A 53 0.83 -2.69 -15.58
CA THR A 53 1.27 -3.54 -16.70
C THR A 53 0.33 -3.51 -17.89
N GLY A 54 -0.94 -3.11 -17.68
CA GLY A 54 -1.95 -3.02 -18.74
C GLY A 54 -2.24 -1.59 -19.15
N ASP A 55 -2.63 -1.38 -20.42
CA ASP A 55 -3.09 -0.07 -20.93
C ASP A 55 -4.39 0.38 -20.24
N ASP A 56 -5.13 -0.54 -19.63
CA ASP A 56 -6.34 -0.32 -18.84
C ASP A 56 -6.05 0.10 -17.38
N GLY A 57 -4.78 0.16 -17.01
CA GLY A 57 -4.34 0.48 -15.65
C GLY A 57 -4.27 -0.72 -14.71
N THR A 58 -4.40 -1.95 -15.21
CA THR A 58 -4.23 -3.18 -14.43
C THR A 58 -2.83 -3.21 -13.80
N MET A 59 -2.80 -3.52 -12.52
CA MET A 59 -1.56 -3.64 -11.75
C MET A 59 -1.24 -5.11 -11.47
N THR A 60 0.06 -5.39 -11.33
CA THR A 60 0.61 -6.67 -10.87
C THR A 60 1.69 -6.41 -9.83
N GLY A 61 2.09 -7.44 -9.11
CA GLY A 61 3.16 -7.36 -8.11
C GLY A 61 2.79 -8.05 -6.81
N PHE A 62 3.73 -8.05 -5.88
CA PHE A 62 3.58 -8.73 -4.59
C PHE A 62 2.35 -8.25 -3.80
N ASP A 63 2.17 -6.94 -3.62
CA ASP A 63 1.03 -6.35 -2.92
C ASP A 63 -0.30 -6.74 -3.57
N ILE A 64 -0.31 -6.78 -4.91
CA ILE A 64 -1.51 -7.10 -5.68
C ILE A 64 -1.92 -8.55 -5.46
N GLU A 65 -0.97 -9.49 -5.56
CA GLU A 65 -1.26 -10.92 -5.35
C GLU A 65 -1.64 -11.22 -3.89
N VAL A 66 -1.03 -10.54 -2.92
CA VAL A 66 -1.46 -10.64 -1.51
C VAL A 66 -2.89 -10.14 -1.35
N ALA A 67 -3.25 -8.99 -1.93
CA ALA A 67 -4.60 -8.46 -1.88
C ALA A 67 -5.64 -9.40 -2.51
N GLU A 68 -5.30 -10.01 -3.65
CA GLU A 68 -6.15 -11.00 -4.33
C GLU A 68 -6.32 -12.28 -3.51
N ALA A 69 -5.23 -12.76 -2.88
CA ALA A 69 -5.29 -13.92 -1.99
C ALA A 69 -6.16 -13.64 -0.74
N VAL A 70 -5.99 -12.46 -0.12
CA VAL A 70 -6.84 -12.03 1.00
C VAL A 70 -8.30 -11.93 0.57
N ALA A 71 -8.60 -11.27 -0.55
CA ALA A 71 -9.97 -11.15 -1.06
C ALA A 71 -10.63 -12.53 -1.28
N LYS A 72 -9.87 -13.49 -1.81
CA LYS A 72 -10.32 -14.86 -2.03
C LYS A 72 -10.67 -15.56 -0.70
N GLU A 73 -9.86 -15.41 0.34
CA GLU A 73 -10.14 -15.97 1.66
C GLU A 73 -11.38 -15.32 2.31
N LEU A 74 -11.60 -14.03 2.06
CA LEU A 74 -12.80 -13.30 2.49
C LEU A 74 -14.06 -13.69 1.69
N GLY A 75 -13.93 -14.41 0.57
CA GLY A 75 -15.02 -14.71 -0.35
C GLY A 75 -15.51 -13.48 -1.12
N LEU A 76 -14.65 -12.48 -1.33
CA LEU A 76 -14.96 -11.23 -2.01
C LEU A 76 -14.26 -11.13 -3.38
N GLU A 77 -14.88 -10.40 -4.30
CA GLU A 77 -14.26 -10.06 -5.59
C GLU A 77 -13.17 -8.98 -5.37
N PRO A 78 -11.89 -9.21 -5.73
CA PRO A 78 -10.85 -8.19 -5.62
C PRO A 78 -11.03 -7.09 -6.66
N VAL A 79 -10.99 -5.82 -6.21
CA VAL A 79 -11.08 -4.65 -7.09
C VAL A 79 -9.91 -3.72 -6.79
N GLN A 80 -8.90 -3.74 -7.66
CA GLN A 80 -7.73 -2.89 -7.53
C GLN A 80 -8.02 -1.45 -7.95
N LYS A 81 -7.45 -0.49 -7.22
CA LYS A 81 -7.51 0.94 -7.53
C LYS A 81 -6.11 1.53 -7.51
N LYS A 82 -5.62 2.03 -8.65
CA LYS A 82 -4.39 2.82 -8.66
C LYS A 82 -4.63 4.17 -8.00
N PHE A 83 -3.77 4.53 -7.05
CA PHE A 83 -3.81 5.84 -6.39
C PHE A 83 -2.42 6.31 -5.97
N LYS A 84 -2.19 7.64 -5.89
CA LYS A 84 -0.90 8.17 -5.44
C LYS A 84 -0.61 7.71 -4.01
N PHE A 85 0.58 7.15 -3.77
CA PHE A 85 0.98 6.58 -2.48
C PHE A 85 0.67 7.52 -1.30
N SER A 86 1.07 8.79 -1.41
CA SER A 86 0.87 9.80 -0.37
C SER A 86 -0.60 10.10 -0.01
N GLY A 87 -1.54 9.61 -0.79
CA GLY A 87 -2.99 9.83 -0.56
C GLY A 87 -3.76 8.56 -0.20
N ILE A 88 -3.11 7.38 -0.21
CA ILE A 88 -3.81 6.10 -0.05
C ILE A 88 -4.40 5.97 1.36
N VAL A 89 -3.63 6.29 2.41
CA VAL A 89 -4.10 6.23 3.82
C VAL A 89 -5.33 7.12 4.01
N GLU A 90 -5.29 8.35 3.48
CA GLU A 90 -6.44 9.25 3.55
C GLU A 90 -7.64 8.73 2.73
N GLY A 91 -7.38 8.05 1.61
CA GLY A 91 -8.42 7.38 0.83
C GLY A 91 -9.13 6.28 1.60
N VAL A 92 -8.41 5.51 2.42
CA VAL A 92 -8.98 4.50 3.33
C VAL A 92 -9.74 5.17 4.47
N ASN A 93 -9.12 6.16 5.13
CA ASN A 93 -9.74 6.92 6.23
C ASN A 93 -11.09 7.56 5.81
N SER A 94 -11.15 8.14 4.62
CA SER A 94 -12.37 8.73 4.08
C SER A 94 -13.38 7.73 3.52
N GLY A 95 -13.09 6.42 3.56
CA GLY A 95 -13.96 5.36 3.06
C GLY A 95 -14.05 5.26 1.53
N ARG A 96 -13.06 5.79 0.82
CA ARG A 96 -12.95 5.66 -0.64
C ARG A 96 -12.52 4.26 -1.06
N PHE A 97 -11.74 3.58 -0.21
CA PHE A 97 -11.28 2.21 -0.38
C PHE A 97 -11.58 1.42 0.90
N ASP A 98 -11.75 0.11 0.78
CA ASP A 98 -11.88 -0.79 1.92
C ASP A 98 -10.55 -0.95 2.64
N ALA A 99 -9.47 -1.03 1.85
CA ALA A 99 -8.12 -1.25 2.35
C ALA A 99 -7.04 -0.57 1.49
N ALA A 100 -5.87 -0.38 2.10
CA ALA A 100 -4.61 -0.15 1.40
C ALA A 100 -3.74 -1.40 1.46
N VAL A 101 -3.45 -2.00 0.31
CA VAL A 101 -2.44 -3.05 0.18
C VAL A 101 -1.34 -2.48 -0.71
N ALA A 102 -0.44 -1.72 -0.08
CA ALA A 102 0.46 -0.81 -0.76
C ALA A 102 1.75 -0.58 0.04
N SER A 103 2.25 -1.61 0.71
CA SER A 103 3.55 -1.58 1.41
C SER A 103 3.64 -0.49 2.50
N HIS A 104 2.52 -0.19 3.18
CA HIS A 104 2.54 0.81 4.23
C HIS A 104 3.16 0.26 5.52
N THR A 105 4.20 0.93 5.98
CA THR A 105 4.78 0.73 7.31
C THR A 105 3.78 1.15 8.39
N ILE A 106 3.65 0.35 9.45
CA ILE A 106 2.90 0.71 10.64
C ILE A 106 3.63 1.86 11.35
N THR A 107 2.95 2.99 11.58
CA THR A 107 3.46 4.13 12.35
C THR A 107 2.37 4.74 13.22
N ASP A 108 2.76 5.39 14.32
CA ASP A 108 1.81 6.08 15.23
C ASP A 108 0.98 7.13 14.48
N GLU A 109 1.60 7.91 13.57
CA GLU A 109 0.90 8.91 12.75
C GLU A 109 -0.20 8.28 11.88
N ARG A 110 0.10 7.12 11.26
CA ARG A 110 -0.89 6.41 10.43
C ARG A 110 -1.96 5.74 11.27
N LEU A 111 -1.59 5.22 12.45
CA LEU A 111 -2.52 4.65 13.43
C LEU A 111 -3.53 5.66 13.97
N GLU A 112 -3.28 6.97 13.89
CA GLU A 112 -4.29 7.98 14.18
C GLU A 112 -5.44 7.99 13.17
N LYS A 113 -5.20 7.59 11.92
CA LYS A 113 -6.11 7.69 10.78
C LYS A 113 -6.77 6.37 10.39
N VAL A 114 -6.03 5.27 10.49
CA VAL A 114 -6.43 3.92 10.07
C VAL A 114 -5.98 2.90 11.10
N ASP A 115 -6.55 1.70 11.03
CA ASP A 115 -6.02 0.54 11.74
C ASP A 115 -5.20 -0.32 10.76
N PHE A 116 -4.27 -1.11 11.31
CA PHE A 116 -3.43 -1.99 10.52
C PHE A 116 -3.68 -3.45 10.87
N SER A 117 -3.63 -4.31 9.88
CA SER A 117 -3.56 -5.75 10.06
C SER A 117 -2.26 -6.17 10.76
N THR A 118 -2.14 -7.45 11.09
CA THR A 118 -0.81 -8.05 11.32
C THR A 118 0.07 -7.85 10.08
N PRO A 119 1.39 -7.70 10.24
CA PRO A 119 2.30 -7.50 9.11
C PRO A 119 2.17 -8.64 8.09
N TYR A 120 2.15 -8.33 6.79
CA TYR A 120 2.19 -9.33 5.74
C TYR A 120 3.59 -9.50 5.15
N TYR A 121 4.50 -8.54 5.38
CA TYR A 121 5.92 -8.70 5.14
C TYR A 121 6.77 -7.74 5.99
N TYR A 122 8.08 -7.97 6.00
CA TYR A 122 9.09 -7.23 6.74
C TYR A 122 10.15 -6.69 5.80
N SER A 123 10.54 -5.44 6.00
CA SER A 123 11.54 -4.76 5.19
C SER A 123 12.33 -3.73 6.01
N GLY A 124 12.83 -2.66 5.38
CA GLY A 124 13.48 -1.56 6.09
C GLY A 124 14.08 -0.51 5.15
N PRO A 125 14.33 0.70 5.69
CA PRO A 125 15.01 1.77 4.97
C PRO A 125 16.49 1.43 4.75
N GLN A 126 16.97 1.64 3.52
CA GLN A 126 18.36 1.49 3.14
C GLN A 126 18.86 2.71 2.36
N ILE A 127 20.12 3.06 2.55
CA ILE A 127 20.79 4.11 1.81
C ILE A 127 21.25 3.58 0.46
N PHE A 128 21.00 4.34 -0.59
CA PHE A 128 21.50 4.12 -1.94
C PHE A 128 22.26 5.37 -2.42
N VAL A 129 23.43 5.14 -3.01
CA VAL A 129 24.34 6.19 -3.49
C VAL A 129 24.91 5.81 -4.85
N ARG A 130 25.56 6.76 -5.54
CA ARG A 130 26.34 6.44 -6.72
C ARG A 130 27.67 5.74 -6.35
N PRO A 131 28.28 4.98 -7.26
CA PRO A 131 29.52 4.24 -7.00
C PRO A 131 30.73 5.11 -6.59
N ASP A 132 30.72 6.40 -6.95
CA ASP A 132 31.78 7.36 -6.62
C ASP A 132 31.59 8.04 -5.25
N SER A 133 30.55 7.69 -4.51
CA SER A 133 30.23 8.26 -3.20
C SER A 133 31.08 7.64 -2.10
N SER A 134 31.53 8.48 -1.16
CA SER A 134 32.20 8.05 0.08
C SER A 134 31.23 7.79 1.25
N VAL A 135 29.93 7.90 1.04
CA VAL A 135 28.90 7.68 2.06
C VAL A 135 28.77 6.17 2.33
N GLU A 136 28.84 5.78 3.59
CA GLU A 136 28.62 4.41 4.04
C GLU A 136 27.44 4.32 5.04
N THR A 137 27.25 5.35 5.87
CA THR A 137 26.27 5.37 6.96
C THR A 137 25.33 6.57 6.88
N LEU A 138 24.24 6.54 7.67
CA LEU A 138 23.30 7.66 7.79
C LEU A 138 24.02 8.94 8.30
N ALA A 139 24.98 8.79 9.21
CA ALA A 139 25.74 9.92 9.75
C ALA A 139 26.58 10.65 8.68
N ASP A 140 27.06 9.94 7.65
CA ASP A 140 27.81 10.53 6.53
C ASP A 140 26.94 11.42 5.63
N LEU A 141 25.62 11.36 5.82
CA LEU A 141 24.64 12.16 5.09
C LEU A 141 24.26 13.48 5.79
N GLU A 142 24.92 13.83 6.90
CA GLU A 142 24.65 15.09 7.59
C GLU A 142 24.78 16.28 6.62
N GLY A 143 23.69 17.05 6.50
CA GLY A 143 23.60 18.23 5.62
C GLY A 143 23.61 17.96 4.11
N LYS A 144 23.64 16.70 3.65
CA LYS A 144 23.56 16.31 2.24
C LYS A 144 22.13 16.30 1.72
N GLU A 145 22.01 16.25 0.39
CA GLU A 145 20.70 16.14 -0.27
C GLU A 145 20.26 14.66 -0.36
N ILE A 146 19.20 14.31 0.35
CA ILE A 146 18.64 12.95 0.40
C ILE A 146 17.27 12.91 -0.25
N ALA A 147 17.14 12.28 -1.41
CA ALA A 147 15.84 12.12 -2.05
C ALA A 147 15.05 10.94 -1.49
N VAL A 148 13.73 11.09 -1.40
CA VAL A 148 12.80 10.08 -0.88
C VAL A 148 11.49 10.11 -1.68
N SER A 149 10.66 9.08 -1.52
CA SER A 149 9.29 9.11 -2.02
C SER A 149 8.37 9.90 -1.07
N LYS A 150 7.43 10.64 -1.67
CA LYS A 150 6.49 11.49 -0.95
C LYS A 150 5.49 10.66 -0.13
N GLY A 151 5.42 10.95 1.18
CA GLY A 151 4.52 10.25 2.11
C GLY A 151 5.08 8.92 2.63
N SER A 152 6.34 8.59 2.30
CA SER A 152 7.05 7.47 2.91
C SER A 152 7.63 7.86 4.27
N THR A 153 7.89 6.85 5.11
CA THR A 153 8.63 6.99 6.38
C THR A 153 10.11 7.32 6.18
N TYR A 154 10.61 7.18 4.96
CA TYR A 154 12.02 7.49 4.63
C TYR A 154 12.33 8.98 4.75
N ALA A 155 11.31 9.85 4.64
CA ALA A 155 11.47 11.29 4.88
C ALA A 155 11.79 11.59 6.36
N ASP A 156 11.22 10.82 7.28
CA ASP A 156 11.49 10.96 8.72
C ASP A 156 12.94 10.52 9.01
N THR A 157 13.35 9.37 8.46
CA THR A 157 14.72 8.88 8.57
C THR A 157 15.74 9.88 7.98
N ALA A 158 15.47 10.44 6.79
CA ALA A 158 16.33 11.47 6.22
C ALA A 158 16.37 12.75 7.08
N GLY A 159 15.24 13.11 7.70
CA GLY A 159 15.08 14.27 8.58
C GLY A 159 15.92 14.22 9.86
N GLU A 160 16.43 13.04 10.25
CA GLU A 160 17.33 12.91 11.38
C GLU A 160 18.69 13.57 11.13
N VAL A 161 19.09 13.72 9.85
CA VAL A 161 20.45 14.20 9.49
C VAL A 161 20.45 15.40 8.54
N THR A 162 19.33 15.72 7.88
CA THR A 162 19.26 16.86 6.96
C THR A 162 17.83 17.39 6.79
N ASP A 163 17.74 18.71 6.49
CA ASP A 163 16.47 19.34 6.06
C ASP A 163 16.33 19.36 4.52
N ASN A 164 17.39 18.99 3.78
CA ASN A 164 17.40 19.01 2.31
C ASN A 164 16.90 17.69 1.74
N ILE A 165 15.57 17.54 1.70
CA ILE A 165 14.90 16.27 1.35
C ILE A 165 13.98 16.46 0.15
N PRO A 166 14.48 16.36 -1.10
CA PRO A 166 13.66 16.32 -2.31
C PRO A 166 12.69 15.13 -2.29
N LYS A 167 11.40 15.39 -2.57
CA LYS A 167 10.34 14.40 -2.52
C LYS A 167 9.82 14.07 -3.91
N TYR A 168 9.90 12.80 -4.31
CA TYR A 168 9.43 12.29 -5.59
C TYR A 168 8.07 11.59 -5.44
N ASP A 169 7.35 11.43 -6.55
CA ASP A 169 6.07 10.71 -6.54
C ASP A 169 6.27 9.18 -6.38
N SER A 170 7.47 8.64 -6.73
CA SER A 170 7.83 7.23 -6.50
C SER A 170 9.32 7.05 -6.20
N ASP A 171 9.64 5.93 -5.54
CA ASP A 171 11.01 5.52 -5.22
C ASP A 171 11.84 5.25 -6.48
N VAL A 172 11.25 4.63 -7.49
CA VAL A 172 11.91 4.35 -8.77
C VAL A 172 12.40 5.65 -9.43
N VAL A 173 11.56 6.70 -9.43
CA VAL A 173 11.94 8.01 -10.00
C VAL A 173 13.04 8.68 -9.17
N ALA A 174 13.03 8.54 -7.84
CA ALA A 174 14.10 9.02 -6.97
C ALA A 174 15.43 8.32 -7.26
N LEU A 175 15.43 6.98 -7.38
CA LEU A 175 16.61 6.18 -7.72
C LEU A 175 17.15 6.48 -9.11
N GLU A 176 16.28 6.66 -10.10
CA GLU A 176 16.71 7.13 -11.44
C GLU A 176 17.34 8.53 -11.41
N ALA A 177 16.82 9.41 -10.55
CA ALA A 177 17.39 10.76 -10.39
C ALA A 177 18.77 10.70 -9.72
N LEU A 178 18.96 9.82 -8.72
CA LEU A 178 20.25 9.54 -8.11
C LEU A 178 21.25 9.01 -9.14
N ASN A 179 20.86 8.01 -9.94
CA ASN A 179 21.69 7.46 -11.00
C ASN A 179 22.17 8.52 -12.03
N LYS A 180 21.33 9.56 -12.27
CA LYS A 180 21.64 10.70 -13.14
C LYS A 180 22.46 11.80 -12.42
N GLY A 181 22.89 11.59 -11.19
CA GLY A 181 23.73 12.51 -10.43
C GLY A 181 23.00 13.71 -9.83
N LYS A 182 21.68 13.64 -9.63
CA LYS A 182 20.92 14.79 -9.11
C LYS A 182 20.97 14.94 -7.59
N HIS A 183 21.24 13.87 -6.86
CA HIS A 183 21.20 13.81 -5.38
C HIS A 183 22.45 13.13 -4.83
N ASP A 184 22.76 13.37 -3.57
CA ASP A 184 23.85 12.69 -2.88
C ASP A 184 23.46 11.25 -2.52
N ALA A 185 22.22 11.04 -2.09
CA ALA A 185 21.68 9.73 -1.73
C ALA A 185 20.17 9.64 -1.98
N VAL A 186 19.67 8.41 -1.98
CA VAL A 186 18.25 8.07 -1.82
C VAL A 186 18.11 7.15 -0.61
N ILE A 187 17.13 7.41 0.25
CA ILE A 187 16.67 6.43 1.24
C ILE A 187 15.36 5.85 0.77
N THR A 188 15.31 4.53 0.62
CA THR A 188 14.12 3.79 0.21
C THR A 188 14.14 2.37 0.76
N ASP A 189 13.10 1.58 0.46
CA ASP A 189 13.03 0.17 0.79
C ASP A 189 14.21 -0.61 0.19
N PHE A 190 14.85 -1.48 1.01
CA PHE A 190 16.04 -2.21 0.57
C PHE A 190 15.75 -3.15 -0.60
N ILE A 191 14.52 -3.70 -0.70
CA ILE A 191 14.13 -4.59 -1.80
C ILE A 191 14.00 -3.79 -3.09
N THR A 192 13.33 -2.63 -3.03
CA THR A 192 13.17 -1.73 -4.19
C THR A 192 14.50 -1.25 -4.73
N GLY A 193 15.43 -0.88 -3.85
CA GLY A 193 16.76 -0.46 -4.27
C GLY A 193 17.58 -1.59 -4.89
N LYS A 194 17.52 -2.81 -4.31
CA LYS A 194 18.17 -4.00 -4.89
C LYS A 194 17.59 -4.34 -6.27
N GLU A 195 16.29 -4.24 -6.44
CA GLU A 195 15.63 -4.45 -7.73
C GLU A 195 16.06 -3.40 -8.77
N ALA A 196 16.24 -2.14 -8.35
CA ALA A 196 16.74 -1.10 -9.22
C ALA A 196 18.19 -1.38 -9.71
N ILE A 197 19.06 -1.86 -8.81
CA ILE A 197 20.42 -2.31 -9.15
C ILE A 197 20.35 -3.50 -10.13
N ALA A 198 19.54 -4.50 -9.83
CA ALA A 198 19.35 -5.67 -10.70
C ALA A 198 18.79 -5.30 -12.08
N SER A 199 18.01 -4.21 -12.16
CA SER A 199 17.47 -3.64 -13.40
C SER A 199 18.48 -2.76 -14.16
N GLY A 200 19.72 -2.60 -13.65
CA GLY A 200 20.82 -1.94 -14.34
C GLY A 200 21.07 -0.48 -13.94
N LEU A 201 20.51 0.02 -12.84
CA LEU A 201 20.94 1.32 -12.32
C LEU A 201 22.35 1.21 -11.71
N GLU A 202 23.21 2.14 -12.07
CA GLU A 202 24.58 2.23 -11.54
C GLU A 202 24.57 2.98 -10.19
N ILE A 203 24.04 2.30 -9.18
CA ILE A 203 23.96 2.75 -7.79
C ILE A 203 24.40 1.62 -6.85
N GLU A 204 24.79 1.97 -5.63
CA GLU A 204 25.24 1.04 -4.60
C GLU A 204 24.36 1.14 -3.36
N ALA A 205 24.07 -0.03 -2.76
CA ALA A 205 23.43 -0.14 -1.47
C ALA A 205 24.45 0.06 -0.35
N LYS A 206 24.13 0.89 0.63
CA LYS A 206 24.93 1.15 1.83
C LYS A 206 24.15 0.68 3.07
N GLU A 207 24.27 1.38 4.19
CA GLU A 207 23.67 0.98 5.46
C GLU A 207 22.17 0.67 5.34
N LEU A 208 21.78 -0.50 5.88
CA LEU A 208 20.40 -0.82 6.20
C LEU A 208 20.10 -0.21 7.57
N ILE A 209 19.31 0.87 7.60
CA ILE A 209 19.15 1.73 8.78
C ILE A 209 18.31 1.07 9.87
N GLY A 210 17.42 0.16 9.48
CA GLY A 210 16.56 -0.52 10.44
C GLY A 210 15.59 -1.52 9.80
N ARG A 211 14.60 -1.93 10.57
CA ARG A 211 13.53 -2.82 10.15
C ARG A 211 12.20 -2.09 10.19
N SER A 212 11.29 -2.52 9.36
CA SER A 212 9.91 -2.03 9.32
C SER A 212 8.92 -3.15 9.05
N GLU A 213 7.73 -3.00 9.57
CA GLU A 213 6.61 -3.92 9.43
C GLU A 213 5.60 -3.32 8.46
N GLN A 214 5.31 -4.02 7.38
CA GLN A 214 4.34 -3.59 6.38
C GLN A 214 3.03 -4.35 6.55
N ALA A 215 1.94 -3.58 6.65
CA ALA A 215 0.63 -4.14 6.94
C ALA A 215 -0.47 -3.53 6.04
N ILE A 216 -1.62 -4.20 6.01
CA ILE A 216 -2.80 -3.74 5.29
C ILE A 216 -3.51 -2.70 6.15
N ALA A 217 -3.67 -1.47 5.62
CA ALA A 217 -4.41 -0.42 6.33
C ALA A 217 -5.91 -0.53 6.04
N ILE A 218 -6.72 -0.41 7.10
CA ILE A 218 -8.18 -0.52 7.07
C ILE A 218 -8.78 0.65 7.86
N GLY A 219 -9.97 1.13 7.46
CA GLY A 219 -10.62 2.24 8.14
C GLY A 219 -11.02 1.89 9.57
N LYS A 220 -10.81 2.81 10.52
CA LYS A 220 -11.07 2.64 11.97
C LYS A 220 -12.50 2.26 12.35
N ASP A 221 -13.45 2.43 11.46
CA ASP A 221 -14.86 2.09 11.68
C ASP A 221 -15.22 0.66 11.21
N ASN A 222 -14.22 -0.18 10.88
CA ASN A 222 -14.42 -1.48 10.24
C ASN A 222 -13.64 -2.62 10.92
N ASP A 223 -13.79 -2.72 12.25
CA ASP A 223 -13.13 -3.75 13.08
C ASP A 223 -13.38 -5.17 12.58
N VAL A 224 -14.59 -5.43 12.05
CA VAL A 224 -14.95 -6.75 11.50
C VAL A 224 -14.09 -7.08 10.28
N LEU A 225 -13.90 -6.13 9.36
CA LEU A 225 -13.04 -6.35 8.19
C LEU A 225 -11.57 -6.55 8.63
N LEU A 226 -11.10 -5.79 9.62
CA LEU A 226 -9.75 -5.94 10.17
C LEU A 226 -9.54 -7.35 10.75
N GLU A 227 -10.49 -7.84 11.54
CA GLU A 227 -10.43 -9.18 12.13
C GLU A 227 -10.40 -10.26 11.05
N GLU A 228 -11.27 -10.16 10.04
CA GLU A 228 -11.34 -11.14 8.94
C GLU A 228 -10.08 -11.09 8.06
N VAL A 229 -9.51 -9.91 7.80
CA VAL A 229 -8.22 -9.76 7.09
C VAL A 229 -7.09 -10.41 7.89
N ASN A 230 -7.05 -10.23 9.21
CA ASN A 230 -6.03 -10.88 10.05
C ASN A 230 -6.15 -12.41 10.00
N LYS A 231 -7.37 -12.96 10.07
CA LYS A 231 -7.61 -14.41 9.91
C LYS A 231 -7.18 -14.91 8.54
N ALA A 232 -7.47 -14.15 7.48
CA ALA A 232 -7.03 -14.47 6.13
C ALA A 232 -5.50 -14.51 6.03
N LEU A 233 -4.80 -13.48 6.55
CA LEU A 233 -3.34 -13.44 6.55
C LEU A 233 -2.71 -14.59 7.35
N GLU A 234 -3.28 -14.93 8.51
CA GLU A 234 -2.84 -16.08 9.32
C GLU A 234 -2.95 -17.37 8.53
N LYS A 235 -4.11 -17.63 7.92
CA LYS A 235 -4.35 -18.81 7.08
C LYS A 235 -3.39 -18.88 5.89
N LEU A 236 -3.20 -17.76 5.16
CA LEU A 236 -2.29 -17.68 4.01
C LEU A 236 -0.82 -17.87 4.41
N ARG A 237 -0.46 -17.57 5.66
CA ARG A 237 0.86 -17.85 6.22
C ARG A 237 1.00 -19.33 6.58
N GLU A 238 0.01 -19.91 7.24
CA GLU A 238 0.01 -21.32 7.66
C GLU A 238 0.01 -22.29 6.48
N ASP A 239 -0.72 -21.99 5.39
CA ASP A 239 -0.78 -22.84 4.20
C ASP A 239 0.39 -22.58 3.21
N GLY A 240 1.24 -21.60 3.50
CA GLY A 240 2.44 -21.27 2.71
C GLY A 240 2.19 -20.33 1.53
N THR A 241 0.95 -19.89 1.28
CA THR A 241 0.62 -19.01 0.14
C THR A 241 1.40 -17.69 0.18
N LEU A 242 1.53 -17.03 1.36
CA LEU A 242 2.32 -15.79 1.47
C LEU A 242 3.77 -16.02 1.09
N LYS A 243 4.36 -17.14 1.55
CA LYS A 243 5.73 -17.51 1.22
C LYS A 243 5.90 -17.77 -0.29
N GLU A 244 4.98 -18.50 -0.92
CA GLU A 244 5.02 -18.74 -2.36
C GLU A 244 4.95 -17.45 -3.18
N ILE A 245 4.07 -16.51 -2.79
CA ILE A 245 4.00 -15.19 -3.41
C ILE A 245 5.31 -14.44 -3.21
N SER A 246 5.88 -14.46 -2.00
CA SER A 246 7.15 -13.82 -1.70
C SER A 246 8.30 -14.38 -2.56
N GLU A 247 8.47 -15.69 -2.58
CA GLU A 247 9.53 -16.36 -3.36
C GLU A 247 9.42 -16.08 -4.87
N LYS A 248 8.21 -15.94 -5.39
CA LYS A 248 7.96 -15.58 -6.80
C LYS A 248 8.54 -14.22 -7.17
N TYR A 249 8.46 -13.23 -6.28
CA TYR A 249 8.90 -11.86 -6.58
C TYR A 249 10.32 -11.56 -6.10
N PHE A 250 10.77 -12.20 -5.03
CA PHE A 250 12.01 -11.82 -4.33
C PHE A 250 13.05 -12.96 -4.28
N ASN A 251 12.70 -14.17 -4.71
CA ASN A 251 13.51 -15.39 -4.55
C ASN A 251 13.88 -15.68 -3.08
N THR A 252 13.12 -15.14 -2.14
CA THR A 252 13.29 -15.31 -0.70
C THR A 252 11.96 -15.07 0.01
N ASP A 253 11.82 -15.58 1.23
CA ASP A 253 10.68 -15.29 2.08
C ASP A 253 10.93 -14.00 2.87
N ILE A 254 10.10 -12.96 2.61
CA ILE A 254 10.08 -11.72 3.39
C ILE A 254 8.85 -11.62 4.30
N THR A 255 8.00 -12.67 4.33
CA THR A 255 6.74 -12.69 5.08
C THR A 255 6.89 -13.24 6.49
N THR A 256 7.99 -13.94 6.76
CA THR A 256 8.35 -14.40 8.09
C THR A 256 9.05 -13.30 8.88
N ASP A 257 8.69 -13.16 10.16
CA ASP A 257 9.31 -12.20 11.07
C ASP A 257 10.77 -12.59 11.32
N PRO A 258 11.75 -11.79 10.88
CA PRO A 258 13.16 -12.14 11.02
C PRO A 258 13.66 -12.16 12.47
N ASP A 259 12.89 -11.61 13.42
CA ASP A 259 13.23 -11.60 14.84
C ASP A 259 12.68 -12.83 15.59
N LYS A 260 11.96 -13.71 14.89
CA LYS A 260 11.37 -14.95 15.41
C LYS A 260 12.02 -16.23 14.88
N GLU A 261 13.07 -16.10 14.06
CA GLU A 261 13.88 -17.24 13.57
C GLU A 261 14.93 -17.70 14.56
#